data_ad50570208f08bdad0b0e5978a9663ac
#
_entry.id   ad50570208f08bdad0b0e5978a9663ac
#
_cell.length_a   1.000
_cell.length_b   1.000
_cell.length_c   1.000
_cell.angle_alpha   90.00
_cell.angle_beta   90.00
_cell.angle_gamma   90.00
#
_symmetry.space_group_name_H-M   'P 1'
#
loop_
_entity.id
_entity.type
_entity.pdbx_description
1 polymer ?
#
loop_
_entity_poly.entity_id
_entity_poly.type
_entity_poly.pdbx_seq_one_letter_code
_entity_poly.pdbx_strand_id
1 'polypeptide(L)'
;MPTFNQLVRSGRQSLEKKSKAPALGKGINSKKNVLTNNNSPQKRGVCTVVKTDTPKKPNSALRKLARVRLTNGIEVSAYIPGVGHNLQEHSVVLIRGGRVKDLPGVRYHIVRGTLDAQGVANRMQSRSKYGAKRPKAAKK
;
A
#
# COMPACT_ATOMS: atom_id res chain seq x y z
N MET A 1 8.05 -8.43 39.00
CA MET A 1 9.22 -7.59 38.66
C MET A 1 10.49 -8.43 38.70
N PRO A 2 11.34 -8.33 37.70
CA PRO A 2 12.61 -9.04 37.73
C PRO A 2 13.56 -8.41 38.76
N THR A 3 14.40 -9.23 39.35
CA THR A 3 15.43 -8.77 40.26
C THR A 3 16.62 -8.20 39.47
N PHE A 4 17.49 -7.48 40.18
CA PHE A 4 18.70 -6.95 39.53
C PHE A 4 19.57 -8.09 38.99
N ASN A 5 19.67 -9.20 39.71
CA ASN A 5 20.45 -10.34 39.26
C ASN A 5 19.87 -10.96 37.98
N GLN A 6 18.56 -11.02 37.87
CA GLN A 6 17.89 -11.52 36.67
C GLN A 6 18.17 -10.62 35.46
N LEU A 7 18.14 -9.30 35.68
CA LEU A 7 18.45 -8.36 34.60
C LEU A 7 19.91 -8.44 34.13
N VAL A 8 20.83 -8.69 35.08
CA VAL A 8 22.24 -8.87 34.72
C VAL A 8 22.45 -10.12 33.89
N ARG A 9 21.72 -11.20 34.19
CA ARG A 9 21.86 -12.47 33.49
C ARG A 9 21.32 -12.40 32.05
N SER A 10 20.09 -11.91 31.89
CA SER A 10 19.40 -11.94 30.61
C SER A 10 19.38 -10.60 29.90
N GLY A 11 19.53 -9.49 30.67
CA GLY A 11 19.44 -8.16 30.12
C GLY A 11 18.05 -7.83 29.62
N ARG A 12 17.87 -6.60 29.21
CA ARG A 12 16.66 -6.17 28.56
C ARG A 12 16.92 -6.05 27.07
N GLN A 13 16.03 -6.58 26.29
CA GLN A 13 16.12 -6.46 24.84
C GLN A 13 15.05 -5.48 24.40
N SER A 14 15.44 -4.57 23.51
CA SER A 14 14.49 -3.65 22.92
C SER A 14 13.58 -4.42 21.96
N LEU A 15 12.34 -3.99 21.90
CA LEU A 15 11.39 -4.57 20.96
C LEU A 15 11.71 -4.09 19.55
N GLU A 16 11.77 -5.02 18.64
CA GLU A 16 11.93 -4.67 17.23
C GLU A 16 10.58 -4.24 16.67
N LYS A 17 10.61 -3.18 15.88
CA LYS A 17 9.41 -2.76 15.17
C LYS A 17 9.13 -3.70 14.02
N LYS A 18 7.95 -4.29 14.04
CA LYS A 18 7.51 -5.12 12.91
C LYS A 18 6.97 -4.26 11.80
N SER A 19 7.14 -4.72 10.58
CA SER A 19 6.57 -4.05 9.43
C SER A 19 5.05 -4.05 9.52
N LYS A 20 4.44 -2.92 9.23
CA LYS A 20 2.98 -2.81 9.12
C LYS A 20 2.47 -3.23 7.75
N ALA A 21 3.36 -3.58 6.85
CA ALA A 21 3.01 -4.01 5.49
C ALA A 21 3.61 -5.40 5.20
N PRO A 22 3.11 -6.46 5.87
CA PRO A 22 3.72 -7.78 5.75
C PRO A 22 3.70 -8.36 4.35
N ALA A 23 2.71 -8.01 3.53
CA ALA A 23 2.63 -8.53 2.17
C ALA A 23 3.78 -8.07 1.29
N LEU A 24 4.40 -6.92 1.61
CA LEU A 24 5.52 -6.40 0.84
C LEU A 24 6.85 -7.05 1.22
N GLY A 25 6.86 -7.80 2.32
CA GLY A 25 8.08 -8.47 2.78
C GLY A 25 8.24 -9.89 2.27
N LYS A 26 7.33 -10.36 1.41
CA LYS A 26 7.36 -11.75 0.95
C LYS A 26 7.40 -11.84 -0.56
N GLY A 27 8.16 -12.79 -1.06
CA GLY A 27 8.20 -13.12 -2.47
C GLY A 27 7.88 -14.58 -2.65
N ILE A 28 7.91 -15.05 -3.89
CA ILE A 28 7.65 -16.45 -4.19
C ILE A 28 8.75 -17.00 -5.09
N ASN A 29 9.20 -18.18 -4.78
CA ASN A 29 10.09 -18.93 -5.65
C ASN A 29 9.25 -19.86 -6.51
N SER A 30 9.07 -19.50 -7.78
CA SER A 30 8.16 -20.22 -8.66
C SER A 30 8.63 -21.64 -8.98
N LYS A 31 9.92 -21.88 -8.97
CA LYS A 31 10.45 -23.24 -9.22
C LYS A 31 10.17 -24.17 -8.06
N LYS A 32 10.28 -23.70 -6.83
CA LYS A 32 10.08 -24.51 -5.64
C LYS A 32 8.69 -24.34 -5.04
N ASN A 33 7.90 -23.39 -5.54
CA ASN A 33 6.55 -23.07 -5.04
C ASN A 33 6.53 -22.75 -3.55
N VAL A 34 7.57 -22.10 -3.04
CA VAL A 34 7.67 -21.70 -1.64
C VAL A 34 7.79 -20.19 -1.53
N LEU A 35 7.27 -19.67 -0.42
CA LEU A 35 7.40 -18.24 -0.14
C LEU A 35 8.82 -17.94 0.32
N THR A 36 9.34 -16.81 -0.14
CA THR A 36 10.64 -16.34 0.28
C THR A 36 10.51 -15.05 1.07
N ASN A 37 11.47 -14.75 1.93
CA ASN A 37 11.53 -13.48 2.61
C ASN A 37 12.29 -12.49 1.74
N ASN A 38 11.57 -11.53 1.17
CA ASN A 38 12.14 -10.59 0.23
C ASN A 38 11.50 -9.23 0.46
N ASN A 39 12.18 -8.36 1.19
CA ASN A 39 11.67 -7.04 1.51
C ASN A 39 11.69 -6.16 0.27
N SER A 40 10.53 -5.62 -0.07
CA SER A 40 10.39 -4.72 -1.20
C SER A 40 9.55 -3.52 -0.78
N PRO A 41 9.93 -2.31 -1.18
CA PRO A 41 9.10 -1.15 -0.84
C PRO A 41 7.78 -1.11 -1.61
N GLN A 42 7.72 -1.79 -2.76
CA GLN A 42 6.55 -1.79 -3.62
C GLN A 42 6.42 -3.15 -4.29
N LYS A 43 5.18 -3.50 -4.64
CA LYS A 43 4.91 -4.71 -5.40
C LYS A 43 3.82 -4.46 -6.42
N ARG A 44 3.95 -5.12 -7.55
CA ARG A 44 2.94 -5.08 -8.60
C ARG A 44 1.81 -6.06 -8.25
N GLY A 45 0.60 -5.71 -8.65
CA GLY A 45 -0.54 -6.58 -8.48
C GLY A 45 -1.60 -6.30 -9.50
N VAL A 46 -2.62 -7.14 -9.50
CA VAL A 46 -3.77 -7.02 -10.40
C VAL A 46 -5.01 -6.80 -9.56
N CYS A 47 -5.81 -5.79 -9.92
CA CYS A 47 -7.05 -5.50 -9.22
C CYS A 47 -8.06 -6.63 -9.46
N THR A 48 -8.56 -7.23 -8.39
CA THR A 48 -9.62 -8.24 -8.50
C THR A 48 -11.00 -7.62 -8.34
N VAL A 49 -11.13 -6.61 -7.46
CA VAL A 49 -12.37 -5.89 -7.25
C VAL A 49 -12.02 -4.42 -6.99
N VAL A 50 -12.77 -3.51 -7.57
CA VAL A 50 -12.67 -2.07 -7.28
C VAL A 50 -13.99 -1.65 -6.65
N LYS A 51 -13.90 -1.07 -5.45
CA LYS A 51 -15.09 -0.72 -4.69
C LYS A 51 -14.88 0.53 -3.87
N THR A 52 -15.96 0.98 -3.20
CA THR A 52 -15.88 2.07 -2.24
C THR A 52 -16.23 1.53 -0.86
N ASP A 53 -15.75 2.21 0.15
CA ASP A 53 -16.02 1.83 1.54
C ASP A 53 -16.20 3.08 2.37
N THR A 54 -16.90 2.94 3.49
CA THR A 54 -17.09 4.04 4.43
C THR A 54 -15.99 3.99 5.49
N PRO A 55 -15.50 5.17 5.95
CA PRO A 55 -14.50 5.20 7.00
C PRO A 55 -15.11 4.90 8.37
N LYS A 56 -14.26 4.77 9.36
CA LYS A 56 -14.70 4.63 10.74
C LYS A 56 -15.43 5.86 11.21
N LYS A 57 -16.36 5.66 12.14
CA LYS A 57 -16.97 6.79 12.85
C LYS A 57 -15.87 7.62 13.54
N PRO A 58 -15.99 8.94 13.65
CA PRO A 58 -17.13 9.77 13.26
C PRO A 58 -17.11 10.26 11.80
N ASN A 59 -16.17 9.78 10.99
CA ASN A 59 -16.04 10.26 9.61
C ASN A 59 -17.07 9.60 8.71
N SER A 60 -17.43 10.31 7.65
CA SER A 60 -18.36 9.81 6.65
C SER A 60 -17.89 10.25 5.27
N ALA A 61 -17.77 9.32 4.37
CA ALA A 61 -17.38 9.58 2.98
C ALA A 61 -17.47 8.26 2.20
N LEU A 62 -17.25 8.34 0.90
CA LEU A 62 -17.04 7.14 0.09
C LEU A 62 -15.56 7.08 -0.28
N ARG A 63 -14.84 6.21 0.39
CA ARG A 63 -13.41 6.01 0.13
C ARG A 63 -13.23 4.98 -0.97
N LYS A 64 -12.41 5.31 -1.96
CA LYS A 64 -12.17 4.41 -3.10
C LYS A 64 -11.05 3.44 -2.75
N LEU A 65 -11.30 2.16 -2.92
CA LEU A 65 -10.27 1.17 -2.70
C LEU A 65 -10.41 0.01 -3.67
N ALA A 66 -9.36 -0.79 -3.74
CA ALA A 66 -9.32 -1.94 -4.62
C ALA A 66 -8.75 -3.14 -3.87
N ARG A 67 -9.29 -4.30 -4.17
CA ARG A 67 -8.71 -5.54 -3.73
C ARG A 67 -7.70 -5.97 -4.78
N VAL A 68 -6.46 -6.16 -4.39
CA VAL A 68 -5.35 -6.39 -5.32
C VAL A 68 -4.67 -7.70 -4.99
N ARG A 69 -4.47 -8.53 -5.99
CA ARG A 69 -3.69 -9.74 -5.85
C ARG A 69 -2.27 -9.44 -6.29
N LEU A 70 -1.33 -9.54 -5.36
CA LEU A 70 0.07 -9.22 -5.62
C LEU A 70 0.77 -10.36 -6.36
N THR A 71 1.94 -10.06 -6.92
CA THR A 71 2.73 -11.05 -7.64
C THR A 71 3.19 -12.22 -6.77
N ASN A 72 3.24 -12.02 -5.45
CA ASN A 72 3.55 -13.09 -4.51
C ASN A 72 2.34 -13.94 -4.12
N GLY A 73 1.19 -13.73 -4.73
CA GLY A 73 -0.02 -14.47 -4.47
C GLY A 73 -0.87 -13.97 -3.32
N ILE A 74 -0.42 -12.96 -2.58
CA ILE A 74 -1.16 -12.41 -1.45
C ILE A 74 -2.17 -11.39 -1.96
N GLU A 75 -3.40 -11.49 -1.48
CA GLU A 75 -4.46 -10.54 -1.81
C GLU A 75 -4.61 -9.52 -0.70
N VAL A 76 -4.62 -8.24 -1.06
CA VAL A 76 -4.69 -7.15 -0.08
C VAL A 76 -5.67 -6.09 -0.54
N SER A 77 -6.17 -5.31 0.43
CA SER A 77 -6.97 -4.12 0.13
C SER A 77 -6.04 -2.91 0.11
N ALA A 78 -6.12 -2.13 -0.95
CA ALA A 78 -5.28 -0.95 -1.13
C ALA A 78 -6.15 0.26 -1.42
N TYR A 79 -5.76 1.39 -0.84
CA TYR A 79 -6.46 2.65 -1.05
C TYR A 79 -6.04 3.29 -2.36
N ILE A 80 -7.01 3.85 -3.08
CA ILE A 80 -6.75 4.61 -4.30
C ILE A 80 -6.73 6.09 -3.94
N PRO A 81 -5.54 6.72 -3.83
CA PRO A 81 -5.48 8.12 -3.43
C PRO A 81 -5.89 9.06 -4.54
N GLY A 82 -6.35 10.23 -4.15
CA GLY A 82 -6.70 11.30 -5.09
C GLY A 82 -8.15 11.30 -5.49
N VAL A 83 -8.52 12.27 -6.30
CA VAL A 83 -9.89 12.45 -6.77
C VAL A 83 -10.04 11.71 -8.11
N GLY A 84 -10.94 10.74 -8.13
CA GLY A 84 -11.22 9.97 -9.33
C GLY A 84 -10.14 8.99 -9.70
N HIS A 85 -10.48 7.99 -10.46
CA HIS A 85 -9.53 6.99 -10.96
C HIS A 85 -10.10 6.32 -12.21
N ASN A 86 -9.23 5.63 -12.93
CA ASN A 86 -9.61 4.86 -14.11
C ASN A 86 -9.48 3.36 -13.89
N LEU A 87 -9.33 2.94 -12.64
CA LEU A 87 -9.09 1.54 -12.33
C LEU A 87 -10.37 0.72 -12.43
N GLN A 88 -10.22 -0.50 -12.87
CA GLN A 88 -11.31 -1.45 -12.98
C GLN A 88 -10.75 -2.84 -12.73
N GLU A 89 -11.62 -3.83 -12.76
CA GLU A 89 -11.21 -5.21 -12.60
C GLU A 89 -10.13 -5.57 -13.63
N HIS A 90 -9.11 -6.28 -13.20
CA HIS A 90 -7.95 -6.71 -14.01
C HIS A 90 -6.96 -5.59 -14.34
N SER A 91 -7.10 -4.40 -13.77
CA SER A 91 -6.09 -3.37 -13.91
C SER A 91 -4.81 -3.75 -13.17
N VAL A 92 -3.67 -3.49 -13.79
CA VAL A 92 -2.36 -3.75 -13.17
C VAL A 92 -1.92 -2.49 -12.43
N VAL A 93 -1.58 -2.65 -11.16
CA VAL A 93 -1.24 -1.52 -10.29
C VAL A 93 0.02 -1.82 -9.50
N LEU A 94 0.63 -0.76 -8.99
CA LEU A 94 1.78 -0.85 -8.10
C LEU A 94 1.32 -0.46 -6.70
N ILE A 95 1.65 -1.31 -5.73
CA ILE A 95 1.22 -1.14 -4.34
C ILE A 95 2.42 -0.74 -3.50
N ARG A 96 2.22 0.22 -2.60
CA ARG A 96 3.20 0.59 -1.60
C ARG A 96 2.60 0.46 -0.20
N GLY A 97 3.48 0.42 0.80
CA GLY A 97 3.03 0.42 2.18
C GLY A 97 2.42 1.76 2.58
N GLY A 98 1.70 1.76 3.65
CA GLY A 98 1.04 2.93 4.18
C GLY A 98 -0.42 2.63 4.47
N ARG A 99 -0.77 2.72 5.73
CA ARG A 99 -2.12 2.40 6.17
C ARG A 99 -3.04 3.60 6.04
N VAL A 100 -4.32 3.33 5.82
CA VAL A 100 -5.36 4.36 5.88
C VAL A 100 -6.03 4.25 7.24
N LYS A 101 -5.86 5.29 8.05
CA LYS A 101 -6.35 5.27 9.43
C LYS A 101 -7.87 5.15 9.50
N ASP A 102 -8.57 5.78 8.57
CA ASP A 102 -10.04 5.79 8.53
C ASP A 102 -10.64 4.46 8.08
N LEU A 103 -9.87 3.62 7.43
CA LEU A 103 -10.39 2.38 6.85
C LEU A 103 -9.76 1.18 7.54
N PRO A 104 -10.55 0.35 8.21
CA PRO A 104 -9.99 -0.84 8.86
C PRO A 104 -9.51 -1.86 7.83
N GLY A 105 -8.34 -2.43 8.08
CA GLY A 105 -7.79 -3.47 7.22
C GLY A 105 -7.11 -2.99 5.96
N VAL A 106 -7.09 -1.68 5.70
CA VAL A 106 -6.41 -1.13 4.53
C VAL A 106 -5.02 -0.67 4.95
N ARG A 107 -4.01 -1.44 4.57
CA ARG A 107 -2.61 -1.22 4.98
C ARG A 107 -1.72 -0.73 3.84
N TYR A 108 -2.29 -0.54 2.65
CA TYR A 108 -1.52 -0.28 1.46
C TYR A 108 -2.17 0.82 0.64
N HIS A 109 -1.38 1.42 -0.22
CA HIS A 109 -1.84 2.44 -1.16
C HIS A 109 -1.45 2.03 -2.58
N ILE A 110 -2.30 2.37 -3.53
CA ILE A 110 -1.95 2.25 -4.95
C ILE A 110 -1.15 3.49 -5.35
N VAL A 111 -0.03 3.29 -6.04
CA VAL A 111 0.81 4.39 -6.51
C VAL A 111 0.20 4.94 -7.80
N ARG A 112 -0.22 6.23 -7.76
CA ARG A 112 -0.82 6.89 -8.91
C ARG A 112 0.26 7.26 -9.92
N GLY A 113 -0.12 7.19 -11.18
CA GLY A 113 0.80 7.57 -12.27
C GLY A 113 1.70 6.45 -12.73
N THR A 114 1.49 5.21 -12.26
CA THR A 114 2.27 4.05 -12.67
C THR A 114 1.35 2.96 -13.21
N LEU A 115 1.87 2.16 -14.13
CA LEU A 115 1.14 1.04 -14.72
C LEU A 115 -0.23 1.50 -15.21
N ASP A 116 -1.31 0.85 -14.79
CA ASP A 116 -2.67 1.20 -15.23
C ASP A 116 -3.33 2.30 -14.41
N ALA A 117 -2.72 2.72 -13.31
CA ALA A 117 -3.26 3.77 -12.47
C ALA A 117 -2.79 5.14 -12.96
N GLN A 118 -3.67 5.86 -13.63
CA GLN A 118 -3.34 7.20 -14.11
C GLN A 118 -3.21 8.18 -12.94
N GLY A 119 -2.42 9.23 -13.14
CA GLY A 119 -2.32 10.30 -12.16
C GLY A 119 -3.61 11.10 -12.06
N VAL A 120 -3.71 11.90 -11.02
CA VAL A 120 -4.88 12.78 -10.82
C VAL A 120 -4.82 13.90 -11.84
N ALA A 121 -5.90 14.07 -12.60
CA ALA A 121 -5.97 15.10 -13.64
C ALA A 121 -6.05 16.48 -13.00
N ASN A 122 -5.39 17.43 -13.62
CA ASN A 122 -5.43 18.86 -13.24
C ASN A 122 -4.97 19.16 -11.82
N ARG A 123 -4.18 18.26 -11.24
CA ARG A 123 -3.65 18.50 -9.90
C ARG A 123 -2.35 19.30 -9.99
N MET A 124 -2.26 20.36 -9.21
CA MET A 124 -1.12 21.27 -9.23
C MET A 124 -0.25 21.15 -7.98
N GLN A 125 -0.82 20.78 -6.85
CA GLN A 125 -0.11 20.66 -5.59
C GLN A 125 0.15 19.19 -5.26
N SER A 126 1.31 18.92 -4.68
CA SER A 126 1.72 17.56 -4.27
C SER A 126 1.59 16.56 -5.41
N ARG A 127 2.03 16.95 -6.59
CA ARG A 127 1.88 16.14 -7.80
C ARG A 127 2.56 14.78 -7.69
N SER A 128 3.69 14.73 -6.98
CA SER A 128 4.42 13.47 -6.84
C SER A 128 3.65 12.42 -6.04
N LYS A 129 2.79 12.84 -5.11
CA LYS A 129 1.98 11.92 -4.32
C LYS A 129 0.82 11.33 -5.11
N TYR A 130 0.38 12.03 -6.14
CA TYR A 130 -0.81 11.63 -6.89
C TYR A 130 -0.52 11.34 -8.37
N GLY A 131 0.74 11.25 -8.71
CA GLY A 131 1.15 10.87 -10.04
C GLY A 131 0.83 11.89 -11.13
N ALA A 132 0.64 13.15 -10.77
CA ALA A 132 0.36 14.19 -11.74
C ALA A 132 1.64 14.70 -12.37
N LYS A 133 1.63 14.84 -13.68
CA LYS A 133 2.79 15.35 -14.41
C LYS A 133 2.92 16.85 -14.22
N ARG A 134 4.16 17.33 -14.27
CA ARG A 134 4.42 18.76 -14.23
C ARG A 134 3.67 19.43 -15.39
N PRO A 135 2.91 20.51 -15.13
CA PRO A 135 2.28 21.23 -16.23
C PRO A 135 3.36 21.73 -17.19
N LYS A 136 3.17 21.50 -18.45
CA LYS A 136 4.09 22.03 -19.43
C LYS A 136 3.95 23.55 -19.45
N ALA A 137 5.08 24.22 -19.52
CA ALA A 137 5.04 25.67 -19.75
C ALA A 137 4.21 25.93 -21.01
N ALA A 138 3.45 27.03 -21.00
CA ALA A 138 2.66 27.38 -22.16
C ALA A 138 3.56 27.27 -23.39
N LYS A 139 3.12 26.49 -24.36
CA LYS A 139 3.96 26.28 -25.53
C LYS A 139 4.16 27.59 -26.25
N LYS A 140 5.39 27.88 -26.37
CA LYS A 140 5.76 29.10 -27.08
C LYS A 140 5.80 28.82 -28.53
#